data_9252ec942259ba454cbd2d4015805696
#
_entry.id   9252ec942259ba454cbd2d4015805696
#
_cell.length_a   1.000
_cell.length_b   1.000
_cell.length_c   1.000
_cell.angle_alpha   90.00
_cell.angle_beta   90.00
_cell.angle_gamma   90.00
#
_symmetry.space_group_name_H-M   'P 1'
#
loop_
_entity.id
_entity.type
_entity.pdbx_description
1 polymer ?
#
loop_
_entity_poly.entity_id
_entity_poly.type
_entity_poly.pdbx_seq_one_letter_code
_entity_poly.pdbx_strand_id
1 'polypeptide(L)'
;MTLSRRNTLGAALAVAVTSASLLSVSAPVFAQAKLKVAAIYTVPVEQQWVSRIDKALKAAVARGEIEYVFSENVTNADYERVMRGYAEKGNTLIVGESFAVEDAARKVAKDYPKVSFLMGSSKGPQAPNFSVFDNFIQEPAYLSGMVAGAMTKSNKIGMVGGFPIPEVNRLMNAFMAGAKETNPKVEFMVTFINSWFDPPKAKEAAFAMIDKGADVMYAERFGVSDAAKEKGKLAIGNVINTQDKYPETVVASALWNMEPTIDAALKAVKAGQFKAEDYGKFSTMKFKGSELAPLGTFEKKIPADVVAKVKAREAEIASGKFVVKVDDGQPKPGAK
;
A
#
# COMPACT_ATOMS: atom_id res chain seq x y z
N MET A 1 78.96 -37.78 -57.30
CA MET A 1 79.13 -39.22 -57.03
C MET A 1 77.97 -39.66 -56.19
N THR A 2 77.21 -40.57 -56.77
CA THR A 2 76.39 -41.67 -56.20
C THR A 2 75.26 -41.24 -55.16
N LEU A 3 74.02 -41.23 -55.65
CA LEU A 3 73.05 -42.32 -55.59
C LEU A 3 72.76 -42.87 -54.16
N SER A 4 71.57 -42.78 -53.71
CA SER A 4 70.69 -43.93 -53.62
C SER A 4 69.29 -43.60 -53.05
N ARG A 5 68.33 -44.06 -53.74
CA ARG A 5 66.91 -44.27 -53.51
C ARG A 5 66.63 -45.06 -52.23
N ARG A 6 65.43 -44.80 -51.56
CA ARG A 6 64.38 -45.85 -51.38
C ARG A 6 63.29 -45.30 -50.46
N ASN A 7 62.12 -45.16 -51.04
CA ASN A 7 60.90 -45.96 -50.84
C ASN A 7 60.24 -45.87 -49.45
N THR A 8 59.11 -45.15 -49.42
CA THR A 8 57.74 -45.66 -49.24
C THR A 8 57.40 -46.20 -47.86
N LEU A 9 56.42 -45.63 -47.20
CA LEU A 9 55.16 -46.33 -46.93
C LEU A 9 54.20 -45.30 -46.24
N GLY A 10 53.04 -45.11 -46.86
CA GLY A 10 51.97 -44.30 -46.31
C GLY A 10 51.31 -45.03 -45.14
N ALA A 11 50.98 -44.29 -44.14
CA ALA A 11 50.01 -44.68 -43.13
C ALA A 11 48.92 -43.61 -43.06
N ALA A 12 47.81 -43.97 -43.67
CA ALA A 12 46.59 -43.19 -43.57
C ALA A 12 46.02 -43.31 -42.10
N LEU A 13 46.10 -42.23 -41.32
CA LEU A 13 45.43 -42.15 -40.02
C LEU A 13 43.98 -41.75 -40.25
N ALA A 14 43.08 -42.73 -40.18
CA ALA A 14 41.63 -42.47 -40.14
C ALA A 14 41.27 -41.81 -38.79
N VAL A 15 41.00 -40.54 -38.83
CA VAL A 15 40.41 -39.84 -37.65
C VAL A 15 38.93 -40.19 -37.61
N ALA A 16 38.56 -41.07 -36.68
CA ALA A 16 37.17 -41.36 -36.34
C ALA A 16 36.62 -40.16 -35.48
N VAL A 17 35.86 -39.28 -36.11
CA VAL A 17 35.09 -38.25 -35.40
C VAL A 17 33.89 -38.94 -34.75
N THR A 18 34.02 -39.29 -33.49
CA THR A 18 32.90 -39.71 -32.65
C THR A 18 32.06 -38.47 -32.30
N SER A 19 30.97 -38.29 -33.03
CA SER A 19 29.93 -37.30 -32.70
C SER A 19 29.23 -37.70 -31.40
N ALA A 20 29.67 -37.17 -30.26
CA ALA A 20 28.96 -37.30 -29.01
C ALA A 20 27.72 -36.41 -29.09
N SER A 21 26.56 -36.97 -29.40
CA SER A 21 25.25 -36.33 -29.28
C SER A 21 24.99 -36.08 -27.81
N LEU A 22 25.19 -34.84 -27.37
CA LEU A 22 24.71 -34.34 -26.07
C LEU A 22 23.19 -34.36 -26.10
N LEU A 23 22.59 -35.42 -25.62
CA LEU A 23 21.18 -35.46 -25.26
C LEU A 23 20.99 -34.47 -24.09
N SER A 24 20.56 -33.25 -24.42
CA SER A 24 20.08 -32.29 -23.43
C SER A 24 18.83 -32.88 -22.78
N VAL A 25 19.02 -33.56 -21.66
CA VAL A 25 17.91 -33.95 -20.79
C VAL A 25 17.35 -32.64 -20.20
N SER A 26 16.34 -32.12 -20.85
CA SER A 26 15.52 -31.05 -20.25
C SER A 26 14.88 -31.62 -18.99
N ALA A 27 15.44 -31.32 -17.84
CA ALA A 27 14.78 -31.62 -16.56
C ALA A 27 13.37 -30.99 -16.61
N PRO A 28 12.32 -31.74 -16.27
CA PRO A 28 10.98 -31.17 -16.17
C PRO A 28 11.05 -30.02 -15.18
N VAL A 29 10.79 -28.80 -15.65
CA VAL A 29 10.49 -27.65 -14.77
C VAL A 29 9.18 -28.03 -14.09
N PHE A 30 9.26 -28.59 -12.88
CA PHE A 30 8.10 -28.73 -12.04
C PHE A 30 7.59 -27.31 -11.79
N ALA A 31 6.49 -26.95 -12.43
CA ALA A 31 5.79 -25.73 -12.10
C ALA A 31 5.50 -25.78 -10.61
N GLN A 32 6.16 -24.92 -9.85
CA GLN A 32 5.96 -24.85 -8.40
C GLN A 32 4.47 -24.56 -8.16
N ALA A 33 3.82 -25.40 -7.37
CA ALA A 33 2.40 -25.25 -7.09
C ALA A 33 2.13 -23.83 -6.56
N LYS A 34 1.14 -23.17 -7.14
CA LYS A 34 0.75 -21.81 -6.73
C LYS A 34 0.32 -21.81 -5.27
N LEU A 35 0.71 -20.80 -4.52
CA LEU A 35 0.22 -20.64 -3.17
C LEU A 35 -1.29 -20.30 -3.19
N LYS A 36 -2.07 -20.91 -2.33
CA LYS A 36 -3.46 -20.56 -2.11
C LYS A 36 -3.54 -19.42 -1.10
N VAL A 37 -4.08 -18.30 -1.51
CA VAL A 37 -4.20 -17.08 -0.70
C VAL A 37 -5.66 -16.66 -0.64
N ALA A 38 -6.12 -16.36 0.57
CA ALA A 38 -7.44 -15.79 0.79
C ALA A 38 -7.35 -14.40 1.42
N ALA A 39 -8.33 -13.52 1.11
CA ALA A 39 -8.47 -12.27 1.83
C ALA A 39 -9.88 -12.11 2.42
N ILE A 40 -9.97 -11.38 3.54
CA ILE A 40 -11.22 -11.12 4.25
C ILE A 40 -11.32 -9.62 4.50
N TYR A 41 -12.37 -9.00 3.95
CA TYR A 41 -12.64 -7.57 4.04
C TYR A 41 -13.98 -7.34 4.74
N THR A 42 -14.01 -6.43 5.71
CA THR A 42 -15.24 -6.05 6.42
C THR A 42 -16.07 -5.01 5.66
N VAL A 43 -15.51 -4.46 4.59
CA VAL A 43 -16.10 -3.44 3.71
C VAL A 43 -16.06 -3.91 2.25
N PRO A 44 -16.74 -3.20 1.31
CA PRO A 44 -16.60 -3.48 -0.12
C PRO A 44 -15.16 -3.36 -0.60
N VAL A 45 -14.76 -4.20 -1.55
CA VAL A 45 -13.38 -4.27 -2.08
C VAL A 45 -12.92 -2.97 -2.75
N GLU A 46 -13.85 -2.14 -3.23
CA GLU A 46 -13.57 -0.82 -3.79
C GLU A 46 -13.20 0.24 -2.74
N GLN A 47 -13.43 -0.02 -1.45
CA GLN A 47 -12.98 0.89 -0.40
C GLN A 47 -11.46 1.10 -0.50
N GLN A 48 -11.02 2.34 -0.37
CA GLN A 48 -9.67 2.76 -0.75
C GLN A 48 -8.55 1.94 -0.11
N TRP A 49 -8.67 1.57 1.18
CA TRP A 49 -7.63 0.82 1.90
C TRP A 49 -7.59 -0.66 1.45
N VAL A 50 -8.71 -1.36 1.48
CA VAL A 50 -8.77 -2.78 1.08
C VAL A 50 -8.50 -2.97 -0.40
N SER A 51 -8.83 -1.98 -1.25
CA SER A 51 -8.54 -2.02 -2.68
C SER A 51 -7.04 -2.12 -2.99
N ARG A 52 -6.16 -1.65 -2.08
CA ARG A 52 -4.70 -1.77 -2.27
C ARG A 52 -4.22 -3.19 -2.02
N ILE A 53 -4.81 -3.88 -1.04
CA ILE A 53 -4.54 -5.29 -0.75
C ILE A 53 -4.99 -6.14 -1.94
N ASP A 54 -6.24 -5.96 -2.38
CA ASP A 54 -6.82 -6.67 -3.53
C ASP A 54 -5.98 -6.46 -4.81
N LYS A 55 -5.57 -5.21 -5.10
CA LYS A 55 -4.71 -4.89 -6.24
C LYS A 55 -3.38 -5.63 -6.18
N ALA A 56 -2.71 -5.63 -5.03
CA ALA A 56 -1.42 -6.30 -4.86
C ALA A 56 -1.55 -7.83 -5.00
N LEU A 57 -2.61 -8.42 -4.44
CA LEU A 57 -2.89 -9.85 -4.60
C LEU A 57 -3.22 -10.21 -6.06
N LYS A 58 -4.01 -9.40 -6.75
CA LYS A 58 -4.28 -9.57 -8.19
C LYS A 58 -3.01 -9.43 -9.04
N ALA A 59 -2.08 -8.55 -8.68
CA ALA A 59 -0.77 -8.46 -9.35
C ALA A 59 0.02 -9.76 -9.19
N ALA A 60 0.02 -10.37 -8.00
CA ALA A 60 0.65 -11.67 -7.77
C ALA A 60 -0.04 -12.81 -8.56
N VAL A 61 -1.37 -12.77 -8.73
CA VAL A 61 -2.10 -13.70 -9.63
C VAL A 61 -1.64 -13.52 -11.07
N ALA A 62 -1.54 -12.28 -11.55
CA ALA A 62 -1.10 -11.99 -12.92
C ALA A 62 0.33 -12.48 -13.19
N ARG A 63 1.21 -12.49 -12.18
CA ARG A 63 2.55 -13.07 -12.24
C ARG A 63 2.55 -14.61 -12.16
N GLY A 64 1.37 -15.24 -11.97
CA GLY A 64 1.24 -16.70 -11.87
C GLY A 64 1.70 -17.29 -10.52
N GLU A 65 1.88 -16.48 -9.49
CA GLU A 65 2.47 -16.87 -8.22
C GLU A 65 1.49 -17.48 -7.22
N ILE A 66 0.23 -17.06 -7.28
CA ILE A 66 -0.82 -17.45 -6.33
C ILE A 66 -2.14 -17.79 -7.01
N GLU A 67 -2.97 -18.56 -6.32
CA GLU A 67 -4.42 -18.61 -6.49
C GLU A 67 -5.02 -17.69 -5.42
N TYR A 68 -5.95 -16.82 -5.80
CA TYR A 68 -6.50 -15.82 -4.89
C TYR A 68 -8.03 -15.85 -4.87
N VAL A 69 -8.58 -15.88 -3.68
CA VAL A 69 -10.00 -15.75 -3.40
C VAL A 69 -10.23 -14.74 -2.29
N PHE A 70 -11.41 -14.11 -2.24
CA PHE A 70 -11.73 -13.20 -1.14
C PHE A 70 -13.22 -13.24 -0.76
N SER A 71 -13.50 -12.72 0.43
CA SER A 71 -14.84 -12.36 0.88
C SER A 71 -14.83 -10.89 1.29
N GLU A 72 -15.87 -10.17 0.90
CA GLU A 72 -16.06 -8.76 1.26
C GLU A 72 -17.37 -8.56 2.02
N ASN A 73 -17.54 -7.40 2.67
CA ASN A 73 -18.71 -7.10 3.51
C ASN A 73 -18.92 -8.15 4.62
N VAL A 74 -17.83 -8.77 5.09
CA VAL A 74 -17.89 -9.76 6.15
C VAL A 74 -18.14 -9.05 7.48
N THR A 75 -19.26 -9.38 8.14
CA THR A 75 -19.58 -8.79 9.44
C THR A 75 -18.57 -9.23 10.50
N ASN A 76 -18.39 -8.42 11.55
CA ASN A 76 -17.52 -8.81 12.67
C ASN A 76 -17.93 -10.15 13.32
N ALA A 77 -19.23 -10.44 13.35
CA ALA A 77 -19.75 -11.68 13.89
C ALA A 77 -19.40 -12.91 13.03
N ASP A 78 -19.32 -12.74 11.71
CA ASP A 78 -18.98 -13.81 10.77
C ASP A 78 -17.49 -13.99 10.53
N TYR A 79 -16.68 -13.03 10.93
CA TYR A 79 -15.26 -12.97 10.57
C TYR A 79 -14.49 -14.23 10.99
N GLU A 80 -14.65 -14.70 12.25
CA GLU A 80 -14.01 -15.93 12.74
C GLU A 80 -14.41 -17.13 11.88
N ARG A 81 -15.69 -17.28 11.58
CA ARG A 81 -16.21 -18.40 10.76
C ARG A 81 -15.63 -18.39 9.35
N VAL A 82 -15.58 -17.23 8.70
CA VAL A 82 -15.02 -17.09 7.35
C VAL A 82 -13.52 -17.39 7.35
N MET A 83 -12.78 -16.89 8.33
CA MET A 83 -11.35 -17.09 8.48
C MET A 83 -11.00 -18.57 8.68
N ARG A 84 -11.74 -19.28 9.55
CA ARG A 84 -11.62 -20.74 9.72
C ARG A 84 -11.91 -21.49 8.42
N GLY A 85 -12.98 -21.14 7.73
CA GLY A 85 -13.35 -21.78 6.47
C GLY A 85 -12.26 -21.64 5.39
N TYR A 86 -11.54 -20.52 5.34
CA TYR A 86 -10.40 -20.37 4.43
C TYR A 86 -9.19 -21.23 4.87
N ALA A 87 -8.91 -21.32 6.17
CA ALA A 87 -7.85 -22.18 6.68
C ALA A 87 -8.14 -23.68 6.38
N GLU A 88 -9.37 -24.13 6.59
CA GLU A 88 -9.83 -25.50 6.31
C GLU A 88 -9.80 -25.86 4.82
N LYS A 89 -10.01 -24.88 3.92
CA LYS A 89 -9.90 -25.06 2.47
C LYS A 89 -8.44 -25.10 1.97
N GLY A 90 -7.47 -25.08 2.89
CA GLY A 90 -6.06 -25.23 2.58
C GLY A 90 -5.40 -23.96 2.01
N ASN A 91 -5.93 -22.78 2.32
CA ASN A 91 -5.20 -21.54 2.05
C ASN A 91 -3.97 -21.47 2.95
N THR A 92 -2.83 -21.16 2.35
CA THR A 92 -1.53 -21.10 3.05
C THR A 92 -1.23 -19.71 3.61
N LEU A 93 -1.84 -18.67 3.06
CA LEU A 93 -1.80 -17.31 3.55
C LEU A 93 -3.21 -16.73 3.59
N ILE A 94 -3.59 -16.18 4.73
CA ILE A 94 -4.84 -15.42 4.90
C ILE A 94 -4.46 -13.97 5.21
N VAL A 95 -4.97 -13.04 4.39
CA VAL A 95 -4.77 -11.60 4.52
C VAL A 95 -6.08 -10.96 4.94
N GLY A 96 -6.03 -9.95 5.81
CA GLY A 96 -7.25 -9.27 6.23
C GLY A 96 -6.98 -8.05 7.09
N GLU A 97 -8.04 -7.51 7.64
CA GLU A 97 -8.02 -6.45 8.63
C GLU A 97 -8.48 -6.99 9.99
N SER A 98 -7.92 -6.50 11.08
CA SER A 98 -8.23 -7.05 12.41
C SER A 98 -8.71 -6.02 13.43
N PHE A 99 -8.79 -4.75 13.07
CA PHE A 99 -9.14 -3.69 14.01
C PHE A 99 -10.33 -4.02 14.94
N ALA A 100 -11.46 -4.47 14.39
CA ALA A 100 -12.66 -4.79 15.17
C ALA A 100 -12.79 -6.28 15.55
N VAL A 101 -11.87 -7.14 15.09
CA VAL A 101 -11.95 -8.61 15.20
C VAL A 101 -10.66 -9.24 15.71
N GLU A 102 -9.81 -8.45 16.35
CA GLU A 102 -8.46 -8.80 16.79
C GLU A 102 -8.39 -10.13 17.55
N ASP A 103 -9.23 -10.28 18.58
CA ASP A 103 -9.20 -11.47 19.45
C ASP A 103 -9.65 -12.73 18.69
N ALA A 104 -10.67 -12.61 17.83
CA ALA A 104 -11.14 -13.70 16.99
C ALA A 104 -10.07 -14.14 15.99
N ALA A 105 -9.42 -13.17 15.30
CA ALA A 105 -8.35 -13.45 14.35
C ALA A 105 -7.15 -14.15 15.01
N ARG A 106 -6.74 -13.69 16.19
CA ARG A 106 -5.64 -14.30 16.96
C ARG A 106 -5.95 -15.70 17.44
N LYS A 107 -7.20 -15.96 17.84
CA LYS A 107 -7.66 -17.30 18.21
C LYS A 107 -7.57 -18.26 17.02
N VAL A 108 -8.06 -17.86 15.85
CA VAL A 108 -7.96 -18.68 14.64
C VAL A 108 -6.50 -18.96 14.29
N ALA A 109 -5.62 -17.98 14.37
CA ALA A 109 -4.20 -18.19 14.09
C ALA A 109 -3.54 -19.23 15.02
N LYS A 110 -3.92 -19.29 16.29
CA LYS A 110 -3.46 -20.33 17.23
C LYS A 110 -3.96 -21.70 16.85
N ASP A 111 -5.23 -21.82 16.41
CA ASP A 111 -5.84 -23.08 16.05
C ASP A 111 -5.30 -23.66 14.73
N TYR A 112 -4.73 -22.79 13.85
CA TYR A 112 -4.17 -23.17 12.55
C TYR A 112 -2.68 -22.77 12.42
N PRO A 113 -1.76 -23.36 13.21
CA PRO A 113 -0.36 -22.93 13.31
C PRO A 113 0.45 -23.12 12.01
N LYS A 114 -0.06 -23.87 11.03
CA LYS A 114 0.56 -24.08 9.71
C LYS A 114 0.09 -23.09 8.65
N VAL A 115 -0.94 -22.30 8.93
CA VAL A 115 -1.43 -21.23 8.06
C VAL A 115 -0.76 -19.92 8.44
N SER A 116 -0.32 -19.16 7.47
CA SER A 116 0.25 -17.82 7.66
C SER A 116 -0.88 -16.78 7.68
N PHE A 117 -0.84 -15.86 8.63
CA PHE A 117 -1.81 -14.77 8.75
C PHE A 117 -1.10 -13.43 8.65
N LEU A 118 -1.55 -12.58 7.74
CA LEU A 118 -1.04 -11.22 7.53
C LEU A 118 -2.19 -10.24 7.74
N MET A 119 -2.25 -9.61 8.93
CA MET A 119 -3.42 -8.88 9.39
C MET A 119 -3.12 -7.39 9.57
N GLY A 120 -3.92 -6.55 8.93
CA GLY A 120 -3.80 -5.09 9.01
C GLY A 120 -4.48 -4.49 10.23
N SER A 121 -4.05 -3.29 10.63
CA SER A 121 -4.59 -2.50 11.75
C SER A 121 -4.66 -3.30 13.06
N SER A 122 -3.58 -4.01 13.38
CA SER A 122 -3.44 -4.90 14.52
C SER A 122 -2.45 -4.37 15.55
N LYS A 123 -2.58 -4.80 16.82
CA LYS A 123 -1.72 -4.38 17.93
C LYS A 123 -0.25 -4.83 17.80
N GLY A 124 0.02 -5.87 17.00
CA GLY A 124 1.37 -6.38 16.81
C GLY A 124 1.39 -7.88 16.48
N PRO A 125 2.55 -8.44 16.08
CA PRO A 125 2.66 -9.82 15.70
C PRO A 125 2.46 -10.80 16.88
N GLN A 126 2.02 -12.03 16.58
CA GLN A 126 1.89 -13.13 17.54
C GLN A 126 2.47 -14.40 16.96
N ALA A 127 3.46 -14.96 17.65
CA ALA A 127 4.06 -16.23 17.25
C ALA A 127 3.03 -17.39 17.27
N PRO A 128 3.19 -18.38 16.38
CA PRO A 128 4.27 -18.49 15.40
C PRO A 128 3.97 -17.81 14.04
N ASN A 129 2.72 -17.50 13.71
CA ASN A 129 2.21 -17.35 12.35
C ASN A 129 1.33 -16.13 12.10
N PHE A 130 1.13 -15.25 13.08
CA PHE A 130 0.32 -14.03 12.95
C PHE A 130 1.24 -12.82 12.79
N SER A 131 1.39 -12.36 11.56
CA SER A 131 2.11 -11.15 11.19
C SER A 131 1.14 -9.99 11.02
N VAL A 132 1.67 -8.79 11.14
CA VAL A 132 0.89 -7.57 11.01
C VAL A 132 1.45 -6.65 9.92
N PHE A 133 0.61 -5.76 9.42
CA PHE A 133 0.99 -4.66 8.55
C PHE A 133 0.12 -3.44 8.85
N ASP A 134 0.57 -2.29 8.35
CA ASP A 134 -0.22 -1.06 8.39
C ASP A 134 0.22 -0.13 7.26
N ASN A 135 -0.58 0.89 6.93
CA ASN A 135 -0.23 1.86 5.91
C ASN A 135 0.60 3.00 6.52
N PHE A 136 1.87 2.76 6.77
CA PHE A 136 2.80 3.82 7.19
C PHE A 136 3.14 4.76 6.02
N ILE A 137 2.12 5.49 5.54
CA ILE A 137 2.22 6.45 4.42
C ILE A 137 2.23 7.90 4.89
N GLN A 138 2.69 8.16 6.11
CA GLN A 138 2.82 9.51 6.65
C GLN A 138 3.79 10.39 5.84
N GLU A 139 4.75 9.81 5.13
CA GLU A 139 5.69 10.54 4.29
C GLU A 139 4.99 11.27 3.13
N PRO A 140 4.27 10.59 2.22
CA PRO A 140 3.50 11.28 1.19
C PRO A 140 2.30 12.07 1.74
N ALA A 141 1.74 11.70 2.91
CA ALA A 141 0.72 12.52 3.57
C ALA A 141 1.29 13.89 3.96
N TYR A 142 2.52 13.94 4.50
CA TYR A 142 3.23 15.19 4.79
C TYR A 142 3.44 16.03 3.52
N LEU A 143 3.93 15.42 2.44
CA LEU A 143 4.15 16.11 1.16
C LEU A 143 2.85 16.65 0.57
N SER A 144 1.76 15.89 0.64
CA SER A 144 0.44 16.38 0.20
C SER A 144 -0.08 17.52 1.08
N GLY A 145 0.27 17.49 2.36
CA GLY A 145 0.03 18.59 3.30
C GLY A 145 0.74 19.89 2.88
N MET A 146 2.02 19.80 2.47
CA MET A 146 2.76 20.96 1.96
C MET A 146 2.04 21.60 0.77
N VAL A 147 1.49 20.79 -0.13
CA VAL A 147 0.70 21.28 -1.27
C VAL A 147 -0.59 21.96 -0.77
N ALA A 148 -1.31 21.30 0.16
CA ALA A 148 -2.58 21.83 0.70
C ALA A 148 -2.40 23.18 1.40
N GLY A 149 -1.35 23.32 2.22
CA GLY A 149 -1.03 24.55 2.92
C GLY A 149 -0.75 25.73 1.98
N ALA A 150 -0.09 25.46 0.87
CA ALA A 150 0.19 26.46 -0.16
C ALA A 150 -1.04 26.81 -1.01
N MET A 151 -1.98 25.89 -1.18
CA MET A 151 -3.15 26.06 -2.04
C MET A 151 -4.38 26.64 -1.35
N THR A 152 -4.46 26.57 -0.03
CA THR A 152 -5.56 27.21 0.70
C THR A 152 -5.50 28.73 0.63
N LYS A 153 -6.63 29.36 0.36
CA LYS A 153 -6.81 30.82 0.35
C LYS A 153 -7.45 31.34 1.64
N SER A 154 -8.27 30.50 2.27
CA SER A 154 -8.95 30.83 3.52
C SER A 154 -8.10 30.57 4.75
N ASN A 155 -6.97 29.87 4.61
CA ASN A 155 -6.19 29.28 5.69
C ASN A 155 -6.97 28.24 6.53
N LYS A 156 -8.08 27.70 6.02
CA LYS A 156 -8.89 26.71 6.70
C LYS A 156 -8.94 25.42 5.90
N ILE A 157 -8.47 24.33 6.51
CA ILE A 157 -8.48 22.99 5.94
C ILE A 157 -9.41 22.09 6.74
N GLY A 158 -10.36 21.44 6.05
CA GLY A 158 -11.25 20.45 6.65
C GLY A 158 -10.67 19.03 6.49
N MET A 159 -10.79 18.22 7.52
CA MET A 159 -10.29 16.85 7.54
C MET A 159 -11.36 15.89 8.04
N VAL A 160 -11.75 14.93 7.20
CA VAL A 160 -12.77 13.93 7.54
C VAL A 160 -12.15 12.56 7.57
N GLY A 161 -12.07 11.96 8.76
CA GLY A 161 -11.51 10.62 8.97
C GLY A 161 -12.58 9.57 9.29
N GLY A 162 -12.21 8.29 9.21
CA GLY A 162 -13.08 7.16 9.55
C GLY A 162 -13.24 7.03 11.06
N PHE A 163 -12.21 6.56 11.73
CA PHE A 163 -12.11 6.42 13.18
C PHE A 163 -10.79 7.03 13.69
N PRO A 164 -10.74 7.54 14.93
CA PRO A 164 -9.53 8.12 15.52
C PRO A 164 -8.56 7.02 16.02
N ILE A 165 -8.11 6.16 15.14
CA ILE A 165 -7.13 5.10 15.45
C ILE A 165 -5.71 5.52 15.05
N PRO A 166 -4.66 4.90 15.60
CA PRO A 166 -3.27 5.24 15.31
C PRO A 166 -2.96 5.41 13.82
N GLU A 167 -3.45 4.48 12.99
CA GLU A 167 -3.27 4.49 11.54
C GLU A 167 -3.78 5.78 10.89
N VAL A 168 -5.02 6.17 11.17
CA VAL A 168 -5.64 7.38 10.61
C VAL A 168 -5.01 8.64 11.20
N ASN A 169 -4.76 8.61 12.51
CA ASN A 169 -4.20 9.75 13.24
C ASN A 169 -2.82 10.15 12.71
N ARG A 170 -1.92 9.18 12.49
CA ARG A 170 -0.56 9.47 12.00
C ARG A 170 -0.55 10.16 10.64
N LEU A 171 -1.48 9.77 9.75
CA LEU A 171 -1.59 10.39 8.42
C LEU A 171 -2.11 11.81 8.51
N MET A 172 -3.16 12.03 9.31
CA MET A 172 -3.73 13.36 9.54
C MET A 172 -2.72 14.29 10.22
N ASN A 173 -1.98 13.83 11.23
CA ASN A 173 -0.95 14.62 11.91
C ASN A 173 0.23 14.97 10.98
N ALA A 174 0.69 14.02 10.15
CA ALA A 174 1.73 14.28 9.18
C ALA A 174 1.28 15.29 8.11
N PHE A 175 0.06 15.16 7.61
CA PHE A 175 -0.55 16.12 6.69
C PHE A 175 -0.62 17.52 7.30
N MET A 176 -1.09 17.64 8.55
CA MET A 176 -1.14 18.93 9.26
C MET A 176 0.24 19.56 9.40
N ALA A 177 1.27 18.76 9.73
CA ALA A 177 2.64 19.23 9.85
C ALA A 177 3.18 19.74 8.51
N GLY A 178 2.95 19.01 7.43
CA GLY A 178 3.33 19.44 6.07
C GLY A 178 2.61 20.72 5.64
N ALA A 179 1.31 20.85 5.92
CA ALA A 179 0.56 22.05 5.58
C ALA A 179 1.09 23.29 6.33
N LYS A 180 1.46 23.15 7.58
CA LYS A 180 2.07 24.22 8.38
C LYS A 180 3.48 24.59 7.93
N GLU A 181 4.23 23.70 7.35
CA GLU A 181 5.55 24.02 6.79
C GLU A 181 5.46 25.06 5.68
N THR A 182 4.44 24.97 4.84
CA THR A 182 4.24 25.91 3.71
C THR A 182 3.35 27.09 4.09
N ASN A 183 2.47 26.93 5.06
CA ASN A 183 1.57 27.97 5.54
C ASN A 183 1.33 27.87 7.06
N PRO A 184 2.14 28.56 7.88
CA PRO A 184 1.97 28.53 9.35
C PRO A 184 0.63 29.03 9.89
N LYS A 185 -0.16 29.74 9.04
CA LYS A 185 -1.48 30.31 9.44
C LYS A 185 -2.62 29.31 9.29
N VAL A 186 -2.37 28.11 8.76
CA VAL A 186 -3.44 27.12 8.53
C VAL A 186 -4.10 26.72 9.84
N GLU A 187 -5.41 26.74 9.84
CA GLU A 187 -6.30 26.20 10.87
C GLU A 187 -6.96 24.92 10.36
N PHE A 188 -7.10 23.93 11.24
CA PHE A 188 -7.68 22.65 10.89
C PHE A 188 -9.02 22.42 11.57
N MET A 189 -9.99 21.91 10.81
CA MET A 189 -11.23 21.35 11.31
C MET A 189 -11.15 19.82 11.12
N VAL A 190 -11.32 19.07 12.21
CA VAL A 190 -11.18 17.60 12.19
C VAL A 190 -12.49 16.97 12.65
N THR A 191 -12.96 15.97 11.92
CA THR A 191 -14.12 15.16 12.29
C THR A 191 -13.90 13.70 11.91
N PHE A 192 -14.42 12.79 12.74
CA PHE A 192 -14.46 11.35 12.47
C PHE A 192 -15.91 10.91 12.31
N ILE A 193 -16.19 10.16 11.22
CA ILE A 193 -17.56 9.73 10.91
C ILE A 193 -17.96 8.42 11.61
N ASN A 194 -17.01 7.78 12.32
CA ASN A 194 -17.21 6.47 12.95
C ASN A 194 -17.74 5.39 11.97
N SER A 195 -17.20 5.39 10.76
CA SER A 195 -17.46 4.38 9.73
C SER A 195 -16.25 4.24 8.81
N TRP A 196 -15.99 3.02 8.36
CA TRP A 196 -14.96 2.77 7.35
C TRP A 196 -15.47 3.00 5.92
N PHE A 197 -16.77 2.87 5.69
CA PHE A 197 -17.37 3.08 4.36
C PHE A 197 -18.78 3.65 4.48
N ASP A 198 -18.88 4.98 4.50
CA ASP A 198 -20.14 5.73 4.49
C ASP A 198 -19.94 7.06 3.72
N PRO A 199 -19.88 6.99 2.37
CA PRO A 199 -19.65 8.19 1.56
C PRO A 199 -20.67 9.31 1.77
N PRO A 200 -21.99 9.06 1.96
CA PRO A 200 -22.94 10.10 2.27
C PRO A 200 -22.60 10.87 3.56
N LYS A 201 -22.31 10.15 4.64
CA LYS A 201 -21.97 10.76 5.94
C LYS A 201 -20.66 11.55 5.86
N ALA A 202 -19.65 11.05 5.15
CA ALA A 202 -18.40 11.77 4.91
C ALA A 202 -18.63 13.06 4.11
N LYS A 203 -19.51 13.02 3.11
CA LYS A 203 -19.88 14.15 2.29
C LYS A 203 -20.59 15.24 3.12
N GLU A 204 -21.52 14.86 3.98
CA GLU A 204 -22.21 15.78 4.90
C GLU A 204 -21.22 16.45 5.87
N ALA A 205 -20.30 15.68 6.46
CA ALA A 205 -19.26 16.22 7.32
C ALA A 205 -18.37 17.22 6.59
N ALA A 206 -18.02 16.94 5.33
CA ALA A 206 -17.23 17.86 4.50
C ALA A 206 -18.01 19.14 4.16
N PHE A 207 -19.29 19.06 3.83
CA PHE A 207 -20.14 20.25 3.62
C PHE A 207 -20.18 21.15 4.84
N ALA A 208 -20.37 20.59 6.04
CA ALA A 208 -20.38 21.34 7.28
C ALA A 208 -19.06 22.13 7.54
N MET A 209 -17.93 21.59 7.10
CA MET A 209 -16.63 22.27 7.19
C MET A 209 -16.47 23.35 6.11
N ILE A 210 -16.90 23.06 4.88
CA ILE A 210 -16.86 24.02 3.77
C ILE A 210 -17.75 25.23 4.09
N ASP A 211 -18.92 25.03 4.66
CA ASP A 211 -19.83 26.10 5.06
C ASP A 211 -19.25 26.96 6.21
N LYS A 212 -18.29 26.42 7.00
CA LYS A 212 -17.50 27.15 8.00
C LYS A 212 -16.24 27.79 7.41
N GLY A 213 -16.07 27.73 6.08
CA GLY A 213 -15.02 28.40 5.34
C GLY A 213 -13.80 27.56 4.98
N ALA A 214 -13.82 26.23 5.16
CA ALA A 214 -12.76 25.37 4.61
C ALA A 214 -12.77 25.45 3.09
N ASP A 215 -11.61 25.63 2.46
CA ASP A 215 -11.47 25.67 1.01
C ASP A 215 -10.57 24.57 0.44
N VAL A 216 -9.91 23.80 1.32
CA VAL A 216 -9.20 22.57 1.00
C VAL A 216 -9.69 21.47 1.95
N MET A 217 -9.96 20.27 1.41
CA MET A 217 -10.48 19.13 2.16
C MET A 217 -9.50 17.96 2.09
N TYR A 218 -9.10 17.40 3.24
CA TYR A 218 -8.36 16.14 3.30
C TYR A 218 -9.35 14.97 3.26
N ALA A 219 -9.36 14.26 2.15
CA ALA A 219 -10.30 13.20 1.85
C ALA A 219 -9.75 11.84 2.33
N GLU A 220 -9.69 11.65 3.66
CA GLU A 220 -9.36 10.35 4.22
C GLU A 220 -10.47 9.33 3.93
N ARG A 221 -11.72 9.79 3.68
CA ARG A 221 -12.88 8.95 3.30
C ARG A 221 -13.46 9.34 1.95
N PHE A 222 -14.07 8.36 1.25
CA PHE A 222 -14.90 8.65 0.08
C PHE A 222 -16.09 9.53 0.45
N GLY A 223 -16.54 10.36 -0.50
CA GLY A 223 -17.58 11.36 -0.29
C GLY A 223 -17.03 12.77 -0.05
N VAL A 224 -15.84 12.90 0.55
CA VAL A 224 -15.23 14.21 0.83
C VAL A 224 -14.86 14.96 -0.47
N SER A 225 -14.24 14.28 -1.43
CA SER A 225 -13.92 14.88 -2.73
C SER A 225 -15.17 15.21 -3.55
N ASP A 226 -16.28 14.46 -3.36
CA ASP A 226 -17.57 14.79 -3.98
C ASP A 226 -18.11 16.11 -3.42
N ALA A 227 -18.06 16.32 -2.10
CA ALA A 227 -18.47 17.57 -1.48
C ALA A 227 -17.60 18.75 -1.95
N ALA A 228 -16.28 18.56 -1.99
CA ALA A 228 -15.35 19.58 -2.47
C ALA A 228 -15.65 19.98 -3.93
N LYS A 229 -15.88 19.00 -4.80
CA LYS A 229 -16.26 19.22 -6.21
C LYS A 229 -17.55 20.02 -6.32
N GLU A 230 -18.60 19.62 -5.62
CA GLU A 230 -19.90 20.30 -5.68
C GLU A 230 -19.85 21.77 -5.20
N LYS A 231 -18.98 22.05 -4.26
CA LYS A 231 -18.79 23.39 -3.70
C LYS A 231 -17.67 24.19 -4.38
N GLY A 232 -17.05 23.66 -5.45
CA GLY A 232 -15.94 24.31 -6.13
C GLY A 232 -14.71 24.53 -5.23
N LYS A 233 -14.46 23.60 -4.31
CA LYS A 233 -13.34 23.58 -3.37
C LYS A 233 -12.28 22.55 -3.80
N LEU A 234 -11.11 22.61 -3.18
CA LEU A 234 -10.03 21.67 -3.43
C LEU A 234 -10.10 20.47 -2.48
N ALA A 235 -9.52 19.36 -2.91
CA ALA A 235 -9.37 18.18 -2.08
C ALA A 235 -7.96 17.58 -2.21
N ILE A 236 -7.55 16.87 -1.17
CA ILE A 236 -6.34 16.05 -1.14
C ILE A 236 -6.79 14.60 -0.98
N GLY A 237 -6.37 13.75 -1.92
CA GLY A 237 -6.66 12.32 -1.89
C GLY A 237 -5.78 11.58 -0.89
N ASN A 238 -6.27 10.46 -0.40
CA ASN A 238 -5.58 9.59 0.52
C ASN A 238 -5.66 8.13 0.07
N VAL A 239 -4.56 7.39 0.22
CA VAL A 239 -4.38 5.98 -0.14
C VAL A 239 -4.40 5.71 -1.65
N ILE A 240 -5.28 6.34 -2.41
CA ILE A 240 -5.40 6.20 -3.87
C ILE A 240 -5.41 7.57 -4.56
N ASN A 241 -4.98 7.58 -5.83
CA ASN A 241 -5.17 8.77 -6.67
C ASN A 241 -6.60 8.79 -7.21
N THR A 242 -7.33 9.84 -6.90
CA THR A 242 -8.69 10.07 -7.40
C THR A 242 -8.78 11.23 -8.38
N GLN A 243 -7.64 11.76 -8.86
CA GLN A 243 -7.59 12.92 -9.76
C GLN A 243 -8.30 12.67 -11.08
N ASP A 244 -8.26 11.44 -11.61
CA ASP A 244 -8.99 11.10 -12.84
C ASP A 244 -10.49 11.32 -12.70
N LYS A 245 -11.06 11.03 -11.51
CA LYS A 245 -12.47 11.27 -11.20
C LYS A 245 -12.76 12.75 -10.88
N TYR A 246 -11.76 13.44 -10.33
CA TYR A 246 -11.88 14.83 -9.86
C TYR A 246 -10.74 15.74 -10.36
N PRO A 247 -10.58 15.89 -11.71
CA PRO A 247 -9.39 16.53 -12.30
C PRO A 247 -9.22 18.02 -11.95
N GLU A 248 -10.33 18.71 -11.57
CA GLU A 248 -10.32 20.11 -11.16
C GLU A 248 -10.44 20.30 -9.64
N THR A 249 -10.43 19.22 -8.86
CA THR A 249 -10.69 19.26 -7.42
C THR A 249 -9.56 18.63 -6.63
N VAL A 250 -9.08 17.43 -7.01
CA VAL A 250 -8.01 16.73 -6.28
C VAL A 250 -6.65 17.23 -6.74
N VAL A 251 -5.96 17.93 -5.84
CA VAL A 251 -4.70 18.64 -6.12
C VAL A 251 -3.50 17.73 -5.99
N ALA A 252 -3.51 16.88 -4.98
CA ALA A 252 -2.45 15.93 -4.66
C ALA A 252 -3.07 14.71 -3.95
N SER A 253 -2.35 13.59 -3.93
CA SER A 253 -2.79 12.39 -3.20
C SER A 253 -1.60 11.65 -2.60
N ALA A 254 -1.71 11.24 -1.35
CA ALA A 254 -0.79 10.29 -0.74
C ALA A 254 -1.19 8.88 -1.15
N LEU A 255 -0.30 8.15 -1.81
CA LEU A 255 -0.58 6.81 -2.33
C LEU A 255 0.00 5.74 -1.43
N TRP A 256 -0.73 4.63 -1.30
CA TRP A 256 -0.26 3.39 -0.73
C TRP A 256 -0.14 2.30 -1.79
N ASN A 257 1.04 1.69 -1.86
CA ASN A 257 1.32 0.53 -2.67
C ASN A 257 1.55 -0.69 -1.77
N MET A 258 0.62 -1.61 -1.78
CA MET A 258 0.68 -2.81 -0.94
C MET A 258 1.53 -3.94 -1.57
N GLU A 259 1.97 -3.81 -2.82
CA GLU A 259 2.75 -4.86 -3.50
C GLU A 259 4.04 -5.23 -2.74
N PRO A 260 4.88 -4.30 -2.25
CA PRO A 260 6.08 -4.68 -1.51
C PRO A 260 5.80 -5.51 -0.25
N THR A 261 4.71 -5.20 0.46
CA THR A 261 4.27 -5.95 1.65
C THR A 261 3.82 -7.37 1.27
N ILE A 262 2.97 -7.51 0.26
CA ILE A 262 2.49 -8.80 -0.23
C ILE A 262 3.65 -9.63 -0.78
N ASP A 263 4.54 -9.05 -1.59
CA ASP A 263 5.68 -9.76 -2.17
C ASP A 263 6.63 -10.29 -1.08
N ALA A 264 6.89 -9.49 -0.04
CA ALA A 264 7.71 -9.92 1.09
C ALA A 264 7.06 -11.10 1.84
N ALA A 265 5.74 -11.03 2.10
CA ALA A 265 5.01 -12.10 2.77
C ALA A 265 4.96 -13.38 1.91
N LEU A 266 4.64 -13.27 0.62
CA LEU A 266 4.63 -14.41 -0.30
C LEU A 266 5.99 -15.07 -0.42
N LYS A 267 7.07 -14.28 -0.48
CA LYS A 267 8.44 -14.80 -0.48
C LYS A 267 8.74 -15.60 0.78
N ALA A 268 8.35 -15.10 1.95
CA ALA A 268 8.55 -15.79 3.22
C ALA A 268 7.73 -17.10 3.30
N VAL A 269 6.46 -17.09 2.84
CA VAL A 269 5.61 -18.28 2.79
C VAL A 269 6.19 -19.34 1.85
N LYS A 270 6.58 -18.95 0.63
CA LYS A 270 7.20 -19.86 -0.36
C LYS A 270 8.47 -20.53 0.16
N ALA A 271 9.26 -19.79 0.93
CA ALA A 271 10.50 -20.29 1.52
C ALA A 271 10.28 -21.11 2.80
N GLY A 272 9.05 -21.27 3.29
CA GLY A 272 8.77 -21.88 4.60
C GLY A 272 9.36 -21.12 5.78
N GLN A 273 9.60 -19.82 5.61
CA GLN A 273 10.26 -18.93 6.58
C GLN A 273 9.33 -17.85 7.14
N PHE A 274 8.02 -17.95 6.86
CA PHE A 274 7.06 -17.02 7.42
C PHE A 274 7.01 -17.15 8.94
N LYS A 275 7.19 -16.04 9.61
CA LYS A 275 7.15 -15.94 11.07
C LYS A 275 6.40 -14.67 11.46
N ALA A 276 5.96 -14.63 12.72
CA ALA A 276 5.29 -13.46 13.24
C ALA A 276 6.22 -12.24 13.27
N GLU A 277 5.99 -11.27 12.40
CA GLU A 277 6.72 -10.01 12.32
C GLU A 277 5.84 -8.87 11.80
N ASP A 278 6.31 -7.63 11.96
CA ASP A 278 5.64 -6.45 11.42
C ASP A 278 6.16 -6.13 10.01
N TYR A 279 5.26 -6.24 9.04
CA TYR A 279 5.50 -5.91 7.62
C TYR A 279 5.23 -4.43 7.30
N GLY A 280 4.79 -3.62 8.27
CA GLY A 280 4.46 -2.21 8.08
C GLY A 280 5.60 -1.38 7.48
N LYS A 281 6.86 -1.76 7.75
CA LYS A 281 8.05 -1.13 7.15
C LYS A 281 8.01 -1.05 5.62
N PHE A 282 7.36 -2.01 4.96
CA PHE A 282 7.27 -2.06 3.50
C PHE A 282 6.27 -1.04 2.93
N SER A 283 5.47 -0.36 3.76
CA SER A 283 4.57 0.72 3.35
C SER A 283 5.26 2.06 3.16
N THR A 284 6.53 2.22 3.54
CA THR A 284 7.25 3.49 3.45
C THR A 284 7.77 3.78 2.03
N MET A 285 8.07 5.05 1.73
CA MET A 285 8.65 5.47 0.45
C MET A 285 9.97 4.76 0.16
N LYS A 286 10.78 4.49 1.18
CA LYS A 286 12.03 3.73 1.07
C LYS A 286 11.85 2.37 0.38
N PHE A 287 10.74 1.70 0.64
CA PHE A 287 10.43 0.39 0.06
C PHE A 287 9.47 0.48 -1.14
N LYS A 288 9.22 1.70 -1.66
CA LYS A 288 8.22 1.93 -2.72
C LYS A 288 6.80 1.49 -2.34
N GLY A 289 6.54 1.42 -1.04
CA GLY A 289 5.21 1.12 -0.49
C GLY A 289 4.31 2.35 -0.39
N SER A 290 4.86 3.54 -0.63
CA SER A 290 4.10 4.77 -0.74
C SER A 290 4.81 5.80 -1.60
N GLU A 291 4.05 6.77 -2.09
CA GLU A 291 4.54 7.90 -2.89
C GLU A 291 3.53 9.05 -2.89
N LEU A 292 4.00 10.25 -3.19
CA LEU A 292 3.12 11.34 -3.59
C LEU A 292 2.71 11.11 -5.04
N ALA A 293 1.40 11.11 -5.33
CA ALA A 293 0.92 11.00 -6.70
C ALA A 293 1.46 12.13 -7.58
N PRO A 294 1.67 11.90 -8.89
CA PRO A 294 1.92 12.99 -9.82
C PRO A 294 0.85 14.09 -9.69
N LEU A 295 1.26 15.34 -9.68
CA LEU A 295 0.36 16.48 -9.49
C LEU A 295 -0.58 16.73 -10.70
N GLY A 296 -0.31 16.09 -11.83
CA GLY A 296 -1.18 16.01 -13.00
C GLY A 296 -1.71 17.36 -13.46
N THR A 297 -3.03 17.54 -13.49
CA THR A 297 -3.70 18.77 -13.93
C THR A 297 -3.37 20.00 -13.09
N PHE A 298 -2.86 19.79 -11.87
CA PHE A 298 -2.50 20.86 -10.95
C PHE A 298 -1.01 21.25 -10.98
N GLU A 299 -0.13 20.51 -11.65
CA GLU A 299 1.32 20.79 -11.64
C GLU A 299 1.64 22.23 -12.01
N LYS A 300 0.92 22.78 -13.00
CA LYS A 300 1.08 24.19 -13.44
C LYS A 300 0.24 25.20 -12.65
N LYS A 301 -0.70 24.74 -11.82
CA LYS A 301 -1.58 25.58 -10.98
C LYS A 301 -1.00 25.81 -9.59
N ILE A 302 -0.11 24.93 -9.14
CA ILE A 302 0.63 25.07 -7.89
C ILE A 302 1.81 26.02 -8.13
N PRO A 303 2.11 26.98 -7.24
CA PRO A 303 3.27 27.86 -7.38
C PRO A 303 4.57 27.05 -7.57
N ALA A 304 5.40 27.47 -8.52
CA ALA A 304 6.60 26.72 -8.92
C ALA A 304 7.60 26.54 -7.77
N ASP A 305 7.70 27.53 -6.88
CA ASP A 305 8.54 27.45 -5.68
C ASP A 305 8.03 26.41 -4.67
N VAL A 306 6.71 26.23 -4.59
CA VAL A 306 6.08 25.18 -3.76
C VAL A 306 6.39 23.79 -4.34
N VAL A 307 6.22 23.60 -5.67
CA VAL A 307 6.58 22.36 -6.34
C VAL A 307 8.05 22.02 -6.11
N ALA A 308 8.94 23.01 -6.21
CA ALA A 308 10.36 22.82 -5.93
C ALA A 308 10.63 22.42 -4.47
N LYS A 309 9.97 23.05 -3.50
CA LYS A 309 10.07 22.70 -2.07
C LYS A 309 9.58 21.29 -1.78
N VAL A 310 8.44 20.89 -2.36
CA VAL A 310 7.90 19.53 -2.21
C VAL A 310 8.87 18.49 -2.77
N LYS A 311 9.41 18.70 -3.98
CA LYS A 311 10.41 17.79 -4.58
C LYS A 311 11.71 17.73 -3.75
N ALA A 312 12.17 18.84 -3.19
CA ALA A 312 13.34 18.86 -2.31
C ALA A 312 13.07 18.07 -1.02
N ARG A 313 11.91 18.26 -0.39
CA ARG A 313 11.51 17.52 0.82
C ARG A 313 11.35 16.03 0.53
N GLU A 314 10.79 15.67 -0.60
CA GLU A 314 10.68 14.28 -1.06
C GLU A 314 12.07 13.62 -1.17
N ALA A 315 13.05 14.32 -1.76
CA ALA A 315 14.43 13.84 -1.87
C ALA A 315 15.10 13.71 -0.49
N GLU A 316 14.84 14.62 0.45
CA GLU A 316 15.34 14.54 1.82
C GLU A 316 14.75 13.35 2.57
N ILE A 317 13.44 13.08 2.41
CA ILE A 317 12.78 11.89 2.97
C ILE A 317 13.41 10.62 2.38
N ALA A 318 13.52 10.54 1.06
CA ALA A 318 14.07 9.37 0.38
C ALA A 318 15.52 9.07 0.79
N SER A 319 16.31 10.12 1.06
CA SER A 319 17.70 9.98 1.55
C SER A 319 17.83 9.79 3.07
N GLY A 320 16.73 9.89 3.82
CA GLY A 320 16.72 9.83 5.29
C GLY A 320 17.24 11.08 5.99
N LYS A 321 17.49 12.17 5.25
CA LYS A 321 17.88 13.47 5.84
C LYS A 321 16.74 14.14 6.58
N PHE A 322 15.51 13.89 6.16
CA PHE A 322 14.31 14.33 6.84
C PHE A 322 13.44 13.12 7.18
N VAL A 323 13.04 13.03 8.43
CA VAL A 323 12.17 11.96 8.95
C VAL A 323 10.85 12.57 9.35
N VAL A 324 9.77 12.14 8.67
CA VAL A 324 8.42 12.53 9.06
C VAL A 324 8.07 11.85 10.39
N LYS A 325 7.72 12.65 11.38
CA LYS A 325 7.35 12.14 12.70
C LYS A 325 6.10 11.27 12.59
N VAL A 326 6.15 10.08 13.17
CA VAL A 326 4.97 9.25 13.43
C VAL A 326 4.31 9.77 14.71
N ASP A 327 3.07 10.23 14.59
CA ASP A 327 2.28 10.71 15.71
C ASP A 327 0.90 10.05 15.66
N ASP A 328 0.73 9.04 16.48
CA ASP A 328 -0.49 8.23 16.58
C ASP A 328 -1.59 8.85 17.46
N GLY A 329 -1.31 10.01 18.05
CA GLY A 329 -2.27 10.77 18.85
C GLY A 329 -3.40 11.34 18.02
N GLN A 330 -4.61 11.39 18.55
CA GLN A 330 -5.76 11.97 17.84
C GLN A 330 -5.48 13.43 17.46
N PRO A 331 -5.62 13.80 16.16
CA PRO A 331 -5.40 15.16 15.70
C PRO A 331 -6.37 16.12 16.38
N LYS A 332 -5.83 17.27 16.82
CA LYS A 332 -6.61 18.29 17.54
C LYS A 332 -6.98 19.43 16.60
N PRO A 333 -8.26 19.85 16.55
CA PRO A 333 -8.66 21.07 15.88
C PRO A 333 -7.89 22.27 16.45
N GLY A 334 -7.51 23.24 15.60
CA GLY A 334 -6.84 24.47 16.05
C GLY A 334 -5.44 24.26 16.63
N ALA A 335 -4.79 23.12 16.40
CA ALA A 335 -3.40 22.91 16.86
C ALA A 335 -2.49 23.99 16.26
N LYS A 336 -2.01 24.92 17.15
CA LYS A 336 -1.04 25.96 16.85
C LYS A 336 0.35 25.37 16.58
#